data_00b8725eb8ceedeed9e448e14ca777c5
#
_entry.id   00b8725eb8ceedeed9e448e14ca777c5
#
_cell.length_a   1.000
_cell.length_b   1.000
_cell.length_c   1.000
_cell.angle_alpha   90.00
_cell.angle_beta   90.00
_cell.angle_gamma   90.00
#
_symmetry.space_group_name_H-M   'P 1'
#
loop_
_entity.id
_entity.type
_entity.pdbx_description
1 polymer ?
#
loop_
_entity_poly.entity_id
_entity_poly.type
_entity_poly.pdbx_seq_one_letter_code
_entity_poly.pdbx_strand_id
1 'polypeptide(L)'
;LGHVKKAGVTPKRHLAEFVYDQELNLGDAVTVELFGEDDFVDVVGTSKGKGFQGVVKRHGFGGVGQMTHGQDDRQRKPGSIGACSYPAKVFKGMRMGGQMGGKRVTTQNLKVLKVIPEHNLLLIKGSVPGCNGSIVIVEK
;
A
#
# COMPACT_ATOMS: atom_id res chain seq x y z
N LEU A 1 3.50 -18.01 22.92
CA LEU A 1 4.77 -18.68 23.28
C LEU A 1 4.80 -20.13 22.74
N GLY A 2 3.66 -20.90 22.74
CA GLY A 2 3.61 -22.27 22.23
C GLY A 2 3.95 -22.40 20.74
N HIS A 3 3.55 -21.41 19.92
CA HIS A 3 3.77 -21.42 18.47
C HIS A 3 5.25 -21.48 18.08
N VAL A 4 6.09 -20.68 18.70
CA VAL A 4 7.53 -20.62 18.38
C VAL A 4 8.39 -21.61 19.17
N LYS A 5 7.81 -22.28 20.17
CA LYS A 5 8.54 -23.21 21.03
C LYS A 5 9.08 -24.41 20.27
N LYS A 6 8.35 -24.90 19.26
CA LYS A 6 8.79 -26.02 18.42
C LYS A 6 10.02 -25.67 17.58
N ALA A 7 10.13 -24.42 17.15
CA ALA A 7 11.25 -23.94 16.33
C ALA A 7 12.46 -23.49 17.16
N GLY A 8 12.37 -23.46 18.50
CA GLY A 8 13.43 -23.00 19.36
C GLY A 8 13.82 -21.52 19.19
N VAL A 9 12.97 -20.72 18.52
CA VAL A 9 13.24 -19.32 18.22
C VAL A 9 12.56 -18.38 19.20
N THR A 10 13.08 -17.17 19.33
CA THR A 10 12.44 -16.11 20.13
C THR A 10 11.11 -15.68 19.49
N PRO A 11 10.09 -15.32 20.29
CA PRO A 11 8.81 -14.83 19.77
C PRO A 11 9.00 -13.64 18.85
N LYS A 12 8.37 -13.68 17.67
CA LYS A 12 8.40 -12.59 16.68
C LYS A 12 7.09 -11.82 16.71
N ARG A 13 7.18 -10.51 16.47
CA ARG A 13 6.01 -9.61 16.45
C ARG A 13 5.19 -9.72 15.16
N HIS A 14 5.87 -9.95 14.05
CA HIS A 14 5.24 -10.02 12.74
C HIS A 14 5.37 -11.43 12.17
N LEU A 15 4.27 -11.95 11.71
CA LEU A 15 4.17 -13.28 11.10
C LEU A 15 3.51 -13.10 9.73
N ALA A 16 4.05 -13.76 8.72
CA ALA A 16 3.50 -13.77 7.36
C ALA A 16 3.73 -15.16 6.76
N GLU A 17 2.82 -15.56 5.88
CA GLU A 17 2.91 -16.82 5.14
C GLU A 17 3.31 -16.51 3.70
N PHE A 18 4.23 -17.28 3.18
CA PHE A 18 4.71 -17.19 1.80
C PHE A 18 4.68 -18.57 1.15
N VAL A 19 4.39 -18.58 -0.14
CA VAL A 19 4.69 -19.75 -0.98
C VAL A 19 6.17 -19.69 -1.30
N TYR A 20 6.87 -20.81 -1.04
CA TYR A 20 8.31 -20.89 -1.23
C TYR A 20 8.66 -22.20 -1.92
N ASP A 21 9.44 -22.14 -2.99
CA ASP A 21 9.71 -23.29 -3.86
C ASP A 21 10.88 -24.17 -3.37
N GLN A 22 11.61 -23.70 -2.35
CA GLN A 22 12.75 -24.43 -1.78
C GLN A 22 12.36 -25.10 -0.46
N GLU A 23 12.99 -26.22 -0.15
CA GLU A 23 12.83 -26.89 1.15
C GLU A 23 13.51 -26.09 2.26
N LEU A 24 12.72 -25.63 3.23
CA LEU A 24 13.20 -24.94 4.43
C LEU A 24 12.95 -25.80 5.65
N ASN A 25 13.91 -25.83 6.57
CA ASN A 25 13.74 -26.47 7.85
C ASN A 25 13.18 -25.49 8.88
N LEU A 26 12.51 -26.07 9.88
CA LEU A 26 11.94 -25.28 10.97
C LEU A 26 13.05 -24.59 11.78
N GLY A 27 13.04 -23.27 11.79
CA GLY A 27 14.05 -22.46 12.48
C GLY A 27 15.11 -21.82 11.57
N ASP A 28 15.11 -22.16 10.28
CA ASP A 28 16.01 -21.54 9.32
C ASP A 28 15.77 -20.02 9.21
N ALA A 29 16.83 -19.28 8.96
CA ALA A 29 16.79 -17.84 8.77
C ALA A 29 16.94 -17.52 7.27
N VAL A 30 15.98 -16.80 6.72
CA VAL A 30 16.05 -16.25 5.36
C VAL A 30 16.66 -14.86 5.44
N THR A 31 17.75 -14.65 4.71
CA THR A 31 18.51 -13.40 4.64
C THR A 31 18.28 -12.69 3.31
N VAL A 32 18.83 -11.48 3.17
CA VAL A 32 18.74 -10.70 1.92
C VAL A 32 19.47 -11.35 0.74
N GLU A 33 20.27 -12.38 0.96
CA GLU A 33 20.99 -13.13 -0.07
C GLU A 33 20.07 -13.87 -1.06
N LEU A 34 18.79 -14.01 -0.70
CA LEU A 34 17.76 -14.54 -1.58
C LEU A 34 17.60 -13.70 -2.86
N PHE A 35 17.89 -12.40 -2.78
CA PHE A 35 17.74 -11.45 -3.87
C PHE A 35 19.09 -11.21 -4.57
N GLY A 36 19.07 -11.22 -5.91
CA GLY A 36 20.23 -10.86 -6.73
C GLY A 36 20.23 -9.35 -7.05
N GLU A 37 21.42 -8.84 -7.39
CA GLU A 37 21.54 -7.51 -7.99
C GLU A 37 20.86 -7.53 -9.38
N ASP A 38 20.23 -6.43 -9.74
CA ASP A 38 19.43 -6.27 -10.96
C ASP A 38 18.12 -7.08 -11.02
N ASP A 39 17.74 -7.81 -10.00
CA ASP A 39 16.44 -8.47 -9.91
C ASP A 39 15.29 -7.46 -9.87
N PHE A 40 14.13 -7.88 -10.37
CA PHE A 40 12.87 -7.14 -10.22
C PHE A 40 12.05 -7.76 -9.10
N VAL A 41 11.56 -6.91 -8.20
CA VAL A 41 10.78 -7.31 -7.03
C VAL A 41 9.51 -6.51 -6.89
N ASP A 42 8.51 -7.13 -6.29
CA ASP A 42 7.27 -6.48 -5.89
C ASP A 42 7.33 -6.14 -4.41
N VAL A 43 6.97 -4.92 -4.07
CA VAL A 43 6.98 -4.46 -2.68
C VAL A 43 5.58 -4.17 -2.20
N VAL A 44 5.14 -4.92 -1.21
CA VAL A 44 3.82 -4.81 -0.60
C VAL A 44 3.92 -4.12 0.75
N GLY A 45 3.14 -3.08 0.95
CA GLY A 45 3.12 -2.35 2.21
C GLY A 45 1.80 -1.65 2.45
N THR A 46 1.69 -0.98 3.60
CA THR A 46 0.53 -0.17 3.93
C THR A 46 0.82 1.28 3.59
N SER A 47 0.05 1.87 2.68
CA SER A 47 0.22 3.26 2.26
C SER A 47 -0.02 4.23 3.42
N LYS A 48 0.62 5.41 3.36
CA LYS A 48 0.43 6.48 4.36
C LYS A 48 -1.04 6.85 4.49
N GLY A 49 -1.58 6.81 5.69
CA GLY A 49 -2.94 7.26 5.98
C GLY A 49 -3.07 8.77 5.78
N LYS A 50 -4.15 9.21 5.12
CA LYS A 50 -4.47 10.63 4.88
C LYS A 50 -5.79 11.03 5.52
N GLY A 51 -6.40 10.14 6.30
CA GLY A 51 -7.69 10.35 6.94
C GLY A 51 -8.84 10.46 5.93
N PHE A 52 -9.94 11.06 6.35
CA PHE A 52 -11.09 11.34 5.48
C PHE A 52 -10.75 12.47 4.51
N GLN A 53 -10.85 12.20 3.21
CA GLN A 53 -10.57 13.18 2.16
C GLN A 53 -11.77 13.40 1.25
N GLY A 54 -11.92 14.65 0.79
CA GLY A 54 -12.91 15.01 -0.22
C GLY A 54 -12.53 14.51 -1.62
N VAL A 55 -13.48 14.59 -2.53
CA VAL A 55 -13.37 14.03 -3.90
C VAL A 55 -12.25 14.64 -4.73
N VAL A 56 -11.89 15.89 -4.49
CA VAL A 56 -10.80 16.56 -5.21
C VAL A 56 -9.48 15.88 -4.92
N LYS A 57 -9.13 15.66 -3.65
CA LYS A 57 -7.87 15.01 -3.27
C LYS A 57 -7.91 13.50 -3.48
N ARG A 58 -9.05 12.87 -3.16
CA ARG A 58 -9.18 11.41 -3.21
C ARG A 58 -9.28 10.85 -4.62
N HIS A 59 -9.96 11.56 -5.51
CA HIS A 59 -10.28 11.08 -6.86
C HIS A 59 -9.81 12.01 -7.99
N GLY A 60 -9.18 13.14 -7.68
CA GLY A 60 -8.70 14.08 -8.68
C GLY A 60 -9.81 14.88 -9.37
N PHE A 61 -10.96 15.08 -8.73
CA PHE A 61 -12.04 15.88 -9.30
C PHE A 61 -11.62 17.36 -9.41
N GLY A 62 -12.03 18.04 -10.48
CA GLY A 62 -11.74 19.46 -10.69
C GLY A 62 -12.49 20.38 -9.72
N GLY A 63 -13.64 19.95 -9.23
CA GLY A 63 -14.54 20.82 -8.49
C GLY A 63 -15.29 21.79 -9.39
N VAL A 64 -15.94 22.78 -8.80
CA VAL A 64 -16.58 23.87 -9.53
C VAL A 64 -15.65 25.08 -9.47
N GLY A 65 -15.26 25.64 -10.60
CA GLY A 65 -14.28 26.71 -10.80
C GLY A 65 -14.15 27.78 -9.71
N GLN A 66 -13.96 29.02 -10.10
CA GLN A 66 -13.71 30.13 -9.17
C GLN A 66 -14.99 30.62 -8.47
N MET A 67 -14.82 31.31 -7.33
CA MET A 67 -15.87 32.02 -6.65
C MET A 67 -16.35 33.19 -7.51
N THR A 68 -17.57 33.14 -8.00
CA THR A 68 -18.22 34.24 -8.71
C THR A 68 -19.69 34.29 -8.36
N HIS A 69 -20.27 35.50 -8.32
CA HIS A 69 -21.71 35.70 -8.12
C HIS A 69 -22.33 34.95 -6.94
N GLY A 70 -21.64 34.93 -5.77
CA GLY A 70 -22.13 34.28 -4.55
C GLY A 70 -21.96 32.76 -4.51
N GLN A 71 -21.20 32.16 -5.41
CA GLN A 71 -20.93 30.73 -5.44
C GLN A 71 -19.73 30.36 -4.59
N ASP A 72 -19.88 30.34 -3.26
CA ASP A 72 -18.79 30.08 -2.33
C ASP A 72 -18.79 28.65 -1.77
N ASP A 73 -19.95 28.01 -1.75
CA ASP A 73 -20.20 26.76 -1.03
C ASP A 73 -19.98 25.49 -1.87
N ARG A 74 -19.76 25.58 -3.17
CA ARG A 74 -19.71 24.43 -4.10
C ARG A 74 -18.35 24.10 -4.68
N GLN A 75 -17.30 24.83 -4.34
CA GLN A 75 -15.98 24.75 -4.98
C GLN A 75 -15.35 23.37 -5.04
N ARG A 76 -15.43 22.61 -3.96
CA ARG A 76 -14.76 21.29 -3.84
C ARG A 76 -15.76 20.14 -3.76
N LYS A 77 -16.95 20.34 -4.26
CA LYS A 77 -18.02 19.32 -4.26
C LYS A 77 -17.89 18.35 -5.44
N PRO A 78 -18.45 17.14 -5.34
CA PRO A 78 -18.39 16.13 -6.40
C PRO A 78 -19.24 16.47 -7.63
N GLY A 79 -20.21 17.39 -7.52
CA GLY A 79 -21.21 17.62 -8.54
C GLY A 79 -22.35 16.60 -8.48
N SER A 80 -22.95 16.27 -9.62
CA SER A 80 -24.03 15.30 -9.70
C SER A 80 -23.54 13.89 -9.34
N ILE A 81 -24.34 13.14 -8.57
CA ILE A 81 -24.06 11.78 -8.15
C ILE A 81 -24.97 10.73 -8.79
N GLY A 82 -25.89 11.15 -9.66
CA GLY A 82 -26.81 10.24 -10.34
C GLY A 82 -27.74 10.96 -11.32
N ALA A 83 -28.61 10.18 -11.93
CA ALA A 83 -29.68 10.66 -12.80
C ALA A 83 -30.95 11.04 -12.00
N CYS A 84 -32.02 11.48 -12.69
CA CYS A 84 -33.27 11.92 -12.09
C CYS A 84 -34.17 10.75 -11.61
N SER A 85 -35.46 10.84 -11.87
CA SER A 85 -36.49 9.89 -11.40
C SER A 85 -36.26 8.44 -11.81
N TYR A 86 -35.51 8.19 -12.85
CA TYR A 86 -35.06 6.85 -13.25
C TYR A 86 -33.53 6.86 -13.46
N PRO A 87 -32.78 5.99 -12.78
CA PRO A 87 -33.16 4.84 -11.93
C PRO A 87 -33.45 5.17 -10.46
N ALA A 88 -33.56 6.45 -10.06
CA ALA A 88 -33.89 6.93 -8.70
C ALA A 88 -32.96 6.38 -7.59
N LYS A 89 -31.70 6.10 -7.93
CA LYS A 89 -30.68 5.58 -6.99
C LYS A 89 -29.28 6.06 -7.36
N VAL A 90 -28.41 6.06 -6.37
CA VAL A 90 -26.97 6.22 -6.57
C VAL A 90 -26.35 4.82 -6.74
N PHE A 91 -25.61 4.62 -7.81
CA PHE A 91 -24.96 3.32 -8.07
C PHE A 91 -23.83 3.06 -7.08
N LYS A 92 -23.62 1.77 -6.77
CA LYS A 92 -22.47 1.33 -5.99
C LYS A 92 -21.17 1.70 -6.71
N GLY A 93 -20.13 2.03 -5.93
CA GLY A 93 -18.84 2.42 -6.49
C GLY A 93 -18.74 3.88 -6.94
N MET A 94 -19.78 4.70 -6.76
CA MET A 94 -19.71 6.14 -7.02
C MET A 94 -18.57 6.79 -6.23
N ARG A 95 -17.77 7.60 -6.91
CA ARG A 95 -16.60 8.27 -6.33
C ARG A 95 -17.02 9.41 -5.40
N MET A 96 -16.96 9.16 -4.11
CA MET A 96 -17.32 10.11 -3.05
C MET A 96 -16.14 10.32 -2.10
N GLY A 97 -16.26 11.30 -1.19
CA GLY A 97 -15.36 11.49 -0.08
C GLY A 97 -15.26 10.22 0.80
N GLY A 98 -14.16 10.07 1.51
CA GLY A 98 -13.95 8.93 2.40
C GLY A 98 -12.48 8.75 2.78
N GLN A 99 -12.20 7.66 3.48
CA GLN A 99 -10.85 7.32 3.92
C GLN A 99 -9.90 7.19 2.71
N MET A 100 -8.78 7.88 2.78
CA MET A 100 -7.69 7.83 1.80
C MET A 100 -6.42 7.32 2.46
N GLY A 101 -5.70 6.43 1.79
CA GLY A 101 -4.52 5.78 2.35
C GLY A 101 -4.83 4.77 3.46
N GLY A 102 -3.80 4.28 4.15
CA GLY A 102 -3.94 3.23 5.15
C GLY A 102 -4.40 1.89 4.57
N LYS A 103 -4.14 1.65 3.29
CA LYS A 103 -4.51 0.44 2.57
C LYS A 103 -3.27 -0.32 2.14
N ARG A 104 -3.39 -1.65 2.02
CA ARG A 104 -2.39 -2.48 1.38
C ARG A 104 -2.23 -2.05 -0.08
N VAL A 105 -1.00 -1.78 -0.47
CA VAL A 105 -0.62 -1.38 -1.83
C VAL A 105 0.60 -2.19 -2.23
N THR A 106 0.61 -2.70 -3.45
CA THR A 106 1.75 -3.36 -4.08
C THR A 106 2.35 -2.42 -5.12
N THR A 107 3.65 -2.15 -4.99
CA THR A 107 4.42 -1.46 -6.03
C THR A 107 5.22 -2.53 -6.76
N GLN A 108 4.89 -2.74 -8.02
CA GLN A 108 5.43 -3.82 -8.83
C GLN A 108 6.68 -3.40 -9.61
N ASN A 109 7.50 -4.40 -9.96
CA ASN A 109 8.65 -4.26 -10.86
C ASN A 109 9.67 -3.22 -10.39
N LEU A 110 9.99 -3.20 -9.11
CA LEU A 110 11.07 -2.38 -8.59
C LEU A 110 12.41 -3.10 -8.74
N LYS A 111 13.41 -2.39 -9.28
CA LYS A 111 14.73 -2.96 -9.51
C LYS A 111 15.56 -2.95 -8.24
N VAL A 112 16.18 -4.09 -7.90
CA VAL A 112 17.18 -4.18 -6.86
C VAL A 112 18.49 -3.61 -7.39
N LEU A 113 19.03 -2.58 -6.73
CA LEU A 113 20.28 -1.93 -7.11
C LEU A 113 21.50 -2.59 -6.47
N LYS A 114 21.37 -2.97 -5.22
CA LYS A 114 22.46 -3.57 -4.46
C LYS A 114 21.93 -4.40 -3.30
N VAL A 115 22.60 -5.52 -3.04
CA VAL A 115 22.41 -6.36 -1.86
C VAL A 115 23.64 -6.24 -0.98
N ILE A 116 23.45 -5.93 0.30
CA ILE A 116 24.55 -5.81 1.28
C ILE A 116 24.31 -6.80 2.41
N PRO A 117 24.85 -8.02 2.30
CA PRO A 117 24.61 -9.10 3.28
C PRO A 117 25.09 -8.76 4.68
N GLU A 118 26.21 -8.05 4.81
CA GLU A 118 26.81 -7.68 6.10
C GLU A 118 25.86 -6.94 7.04
N HIS A 119 24.92 -6.19 6.46
CA HIS A 119 23.93 -5.38 7.19
C HIS A 119 22.49 -5.86 6.99
N ASN A 120 22.27 -6.99 6.30
CA ASN A 120 20.94 -7.41 5.85
C ASN A 120 20.15 -6.28 5.15
N LEU A 121 20.82 -5.56 4.26
CA LEU A 121 20.28 -4.38 3.60
C LEU A 121 20.03 -4.65 2.12
N LEU A 122 18.82 -4.30 1.65
CA LEU A 122 18.42 -4.35 0.25
C LEU A 122 18.15 -2.93 -0.26
N LEU A 123 18.87 -2.51 -1.30
CA LEU A 123 18.70 -1.23 -1.92
C LEU A 123 17.81 -1.36 -3.17
N ILE A 124 16.62 -0.78 -3.12
CA ILE A 124 15.62 -0.87 -4.20
C ILE A 124 15.42 0.49 -4.83
N LYS A 125 15.37 0.53 -6.17
CA LYS A 125 15.11 1.76 -6.94
C LYS A 125 13.62 2.01 -7.04
N GLY A 126 13.16 3.15 -6.50
CA GLY A 126 11.77 3.59 -6.64
C GLY A 126 11.10 3.93 -5.32
N SER A 127 9.79 4.07 -5.35
CA SER A 127 9.00 4.39 -4.16
C SER A 127 8.49 3.14 -3.49
N VAL A 128 8.71 3.03 -2.20
CA VAL A 128 8.21 1.95 -1.33
C VAL A 128 6.98 2.46 -0.59
N PRO A 129 5.89 1.68 -0.49
CA PRO A 129 4.68 2.11 0.20
C PRO A 129 4.88 2.21 1.71
N GLY A 130 4.31 3.23 2.32
CA GLY A 130 4.31 3.41 3.78
C GLY A 130 5.18 4.54 4.30
N CYS A 131 5.27 4.61 5.62
CA CYS A 131 6.13 5.56 6.34
C CYS A 131 7.54 4.99 6.48
N ASN A 132 8.51 5.84 6.81
CA ASN A 132 9.82 5.37 7.20
C ASN A 132 9.70 4.49 8.46
N GLY A 133 10.39 3.35 8.47
CA GLY A 133 10.31 2.37 9.55
C GLY A 133 9.08 1.46 9.51
N SER A 134 8.22 1.53 8.49
CA SER A 134 7.13 0.58 8.30
C SER A 134 7.67 -0.77 7.77
N ILE A 135 6.95 -1.83 8.11
CA ILE A 135 7.25 -3.17 7.59
C ILE A 135 6.65 -3.30 6.20
N VAL A 136 7.43 -3.85 5.31
CA VAL A 136 7.04 -4.20 3.95
C VAL A 136 7.38 -5.65 3.66
N ILE A 137 6.67 -6.23 2.71
CA ILE A 137 6.92 -7.56 2.18
C ILE A 137 7.56 -7.36 0.80
N VAL A 138 8.66 -8.04 0.54
CA VAL A 138 9.35 -8.03 -0.75
C VAL A 138 9.24 -9.42 -1.33
N GLU A 139 8.66 -9.49 -2.53
CA GLU A 139 8.40 -10.73 -3.26
C GLU A 139 9.11 -10.68 -4.62
N LYS A 140 9.63 -11.82 -5.08
CA LYS A 140 10.27 -11.97 -6.39
C LYS A 140 9.44 -12.86 -7.28
#